data_9ba87241a357d19d23dc82b38f343ac8
#
_entry.id   9ba87241a357d19d23dc82b38f343ac8
#
_cell.length_a   1.000
_cell.length_b   1.000
_cell.length_c   1.000
_cell.angle_alpha   90.00
_cell.angle_beta   90.00
_cell.angle_gamma   90.00
#
_symmetry.space_group_name_H-M   'P 1'
#
loop_
_entity.id
_entity.type
_entity.pdbx_description
1 polymer ?
#
loop_
_entity_poly.entity_id
_entity_poly.type
_entity_poly.pdbx_seq_one_letter_code
_entity_poly.pdbx_strand_id
1 'polypeptide(L)'
;SPLIESYKKNGIEVLILDDKEIDEIVTPTIGAFKEWQFTDITTAQAPKVEVNEEEKQKIEEEFKDIVSKIKDKLGSEVKDVKITSRLDSFASCITKDAQDAQMAAMAHMFRAMGQEAPEIKPILEINPNHEIVKKLQSSTNDELIEDVSWILLDLAKISESVDVSDKEKKKKRLSKITAKA
;
A
#
# COMPACT_ATOMS: atom_id res chain seq x y z
N SER A 1 -2.02 -6.92 -8.58
CA SER A 1 -1.85 -5.76 -7.69
C SER A 1 -3.08 -4.87 -7.76
N PRO A 2 -3.60 -4.40 -6.61
CA PRO A 2 -4.73 -3.47 -6.54
C PRO A 2 -4.48 -2.15 -7.30
N LEU A 3 -3.23 -1.75 -7.39
CA LEU A 3 -2.83 -0.50 -8.05
C LEU A 3 -3.10 -0.50 -9.56
N ILE A 4 -3.14 -1.66 -10.20
CA ILE A 4 -3.34 -1.78 -11.66
C ILE A 4 -4.75 -1.33 -12.08
N GLU A 5 -5.77 -1.53 -11.24
CA GLU A 5 -7.17 -1.20 -11.58
C GLU A 5 -7.34 0.27 -11.97
N SER A 6 -6.80 1.16 -11.16
CA SER A 6 -6.93 2.60 -11.38
C SER A 6 -6.28 3.05 -12.70
N TYR A 7 -5.11 2.50 -13.01
CA TYR A 7 -4.40 2.82 -14.25
C TYR A 7 -5.19 2.33 -15.48
N LYS A 8 -5.68 1.08 -15.43
CA LYS A 8 -6.52 0.53 -16.52
C LYS A 8 -7.78 1.35 -16.74
N LYS A 9 -8.47 1.75 -15.66
CA LYS A 9 -9.70 2.57 -15.73
C LYS A 9 -9.45 3.92 -16.40
N ASN A 10 -8.26 4.48 -16.26
CA ASN A 10 -7.86 5.75 -16.85
C ASN A 10 -7.12 5.61 -18.19
N GLY A 11 -7.13 4.42 -18.78
CA GLY A 11 -6.52 4.18 -20.09
C GLY A 11 -4.99 4.24 -20.08
N ILE A 12 -4.36 4.13 -18.90
CA ILE A 12 -2.91 4.12 -18.74
C ILE A 12 -2.42 2.67 -18.84
N GLU A 13 -1.50 2.41 -19.72
CA GLU A 13 -0.90 1.10 -19.91
C GLU A 13 0.08 0.78 -18.77
N VAL A 14 -0.04 -0.42 -18.20
CA VAL A 14 0.85 -0.91 -17.15
C VAL A 14 1.59 -2.14 -17.66
N LEU A 15 2.91 -2.07 -17.69
CA LEU A 15 3.78 -3.19 -17.99
C LEU A 15 3.95 -4.06 -16.76
N ILE A 16 3.67 -5.34 -16.90
CA ILE A 16 3.91 -6.33 -15.84
C ILE A 16 5.24 -7.00 -16.14
N LEU A 17 6.17 -6.88 -15.23
CA LEU A 17 7.48 -7.49 -15.28
C LEU A 17 7.45 -8.74 -14.41
N ASP A 18 7.91 -9.87 -14.93
CA ASP A 18 7.79 -11.18 -14.26
C ASP A 18 9.13 -11.82 -13.90
N ASP A 19 10.24 -11.28 -14.42
CA ASP A 19 11.59 -11.71 -14.05
C ASP A 19 12.15 -10.82 -12.92
N LYS A 20 11.90 -11.23 -11.69
CA LYS A 20 12.24 -10.44 -10.50
C LYS A 20 13.73 -10.12 -10.40
N GLU A 21 14.61 -11.02 -10.81
CA GLU A 21 16.06 -10.83 -10.67
C GLU A 21 16.61 -9.85 -11.72
N ILE A 22 16.09 -9.91 -12.93
CA ILE A 22 16.53 -9.05 -14.04
C ILE A 22 15.81 -7.72 -14.00
N ASP A 23 14.50 -7.72 -13.84
CA ASP A 23 13.65 -6.53 -13.96
C ASP A 23 13.87 -5.51 -12.85
N GLU A 24 14.15 -5.96 -11.61
CA GLU A 24 14.48 -5.07 -10.49
C GLU A 24 15.80 -4.29 -10.71
N ILE A 25 16.72 -4.84 -11.52
CA ILE A 25 18.02 -4.21 -11.79
C ILE A 25 17.96 -3.40 -13.09
N VAL A 26 17.37 -3.95 -14.14
CA VAL A 26 17.42 -3.39 -15.49
C VAL A 26 16.43 -2.26 -15.67
N THR A 27 15.21 -2.39 -15.18
CA THR A 27 14.15 -1.38 -15.39
C THR A 27 14.50 -0.01 -14.83
N PRO A 28 15.03 0.14 -13.61
CA PRO A 28 15.48 1.44 -13.11
C PRO A 28 16.63 2.05 -13.93
N THR A 29 17.46 1.19 -14.56
CA THR A 29 18.59 1.62 -15.37
C THR A 29 18.17 2.15 -16.73
N ILE A 30 17.14 1.54 -17.34
CA ILE A 30 16.60 1.99 -18.64
C ILE A 30 15.92 3.36 -18.48
N GLY A 31 15.16 3.57 -17.42
CA GLY A 31 14.49 4.83 -17.08
C GLY A 31 13.47 5.34 -18.09
N ALA A 32 13.77 5.26 -19.39
CA ALA A 32 12.91 5.74 -20.47
C ALA A 32 13.06 4.90 -21.74
N PHE A 33 11.99 4.81 -22.53
CA PHE A 33 12.01 4.25 -23.87
C PHE A 33 11.38 5.22 -24.86
N LYS A 34 12.14 5.69 -25.85
CA LYS A 34 11.77 6.78 -26.76
C LYS A 34 11.37 8.04 -25.98
N GLU A 35 10.12 8.47 -26.09
CA GLU A 35 9.56 9.66 -25.42
C GLU A 35 8.86 9.32 -24.08
N TRP A 36 8.78 8.03 -23.72
CA TRP A 36 8.05 7.53 -22.57
C TRP A 36 9.00 7.30 -21.39
N GLN A 37 8.67 7.85 -20.24
CA GLN A 37 9.36 7.57 -18.98
C GLN A 37 8.69 6.43 -18.24
N PHE A 38 9.49 5.50 -17.71
CA PHE A 38 8.99 4.46 -16.83
C PHE A 38 8.78 5.02 -15.42
N THR A 39 7.66 4.66 -14.84
CA THR A 39 7.34 5.02 -13.45
C THR A 39 6.87 3.77 -12.72
N ASP A 40 7.46 3.51 -11.56
CA ASP A 40 7.04 2.42 -10.70
C ASP A 40 5.70 2.79 -10.02
N ILE A 41 4.64 2.04 -10.34
CA ILE A 41 3.30 2.27 -9.79
C ILE A 41 3.19 1.97 -8.29
N THR A 42 4.16 1.27 -7.71
CA THR A 42 4.20 0.98 -6.28
C THR A 42 4.68 2.15 -5.45
N THR A 43 5.23 3.19 -6.09
CA THR A 43 5.66 4.40 -5.39
C THR A 43 4.50 5.33 -5.10
N ALA A 44 4.56 6.03 -3.98
CA ALA A 44 3.55 7.02 -3.60
C ALA A 44 3.50 8.24 -4.57
N GLN A 45 4.49 8.38 -5.45
CA GLN A 45 4.60 9.45 -6.44
C GLN A 45 4.11 9.04 -7.84
N ALA A 46 3.58 7.83 -7.99
CA ALA A 46 2.99 7.40 -9.26
C ALA A 46 1.92 8.39 -9.75
N PRO A 47 1.72 8.55 -11.08
CA PRO A 47 0.83 9.54 -11.64
C PRO A 47 -0.53 9.52 -10.97
N LYS A 48 -0.92 10.67 -10.44
CA LYS A 48 -2.24 10.82 -9.82
C LYS A 48 -3.26 10.85 -10.95
N VAL A 49 -4.25 10.00 -10.83
CA VAL A 49 -5.50 10.19 -11.56
C VAL A 49 -6.05 11.57 -11.16
N GLU A 50 -6.50 12.36 -12.11
CA GLU A 50 -7.05 13.68 -11.84
C GLU A 50 -8.17 13.58 -10.80
N VAL A 51 -7.87 13.99 -9.58
CA VAL A 51 -8.83 14.14 -8.51
C VAL A 51 -8.91 15.63 -8.21
N ASN A 52 -10.12 16.13 -8.08
CA ASN A 52 -10.32 17.50 -7.65
C ASN A 52 -9.65 17.72 -6.28
N GLU A 53 -8.66 18.59 -6.21
CA GLU A 53 -7.88 18.83 -4.99
C GLU A 53 -8.76 19.27 -3.80
N GLU A 54 -9.88 19.96 -4.07
CA GLU A 54 -10.83 20.35 -3.02
C GLU A 54 -11.58 19.15 -2.44
N GLU A 55 -11.99 18.20 -3.29
CA GLU A 55 -12.63 16.95 -2.85
C GLU A 55 -11.65 16.08 -2.07
N LYS A 56 -10.42 16.02 -2.52
CA LYS A 56 -9.36 15.28 -1.84
C LYS A 56 -9.10 15.82 -0.45
N GLN A 57 -8.97 17.16 -0.30
CA GLN A 57 -8.77 17.78 1.01
C GLN A 57 -9.92 17.52 1.96
N LYS A 58 -11.17 17.56 1.48
CA LYS A 58 -12.36 17.25 2.29
C LYS A 58 -12.34 15.81 2.78
N ILE A 59 -12.02 14.86 1.90
CA ILE A 59 -11.93 13.44 2.26
C ILE A 59 -10.79 13.20 3.26
N GLU A 60 -9.63 13.81 3.06
CA GLU A 60 -8.50 13.71 3.98
C GLU A 60 -8.85 14.25 5.38
N GLU A 61 -9.57 15.38 5.45
CA GLU A 61 -10.04 15.94 6.72
C GLU A 61 -11.08 15.04 7.39
N GLU A 62 -12.05 14.53 6.63
CA GLU A 62 -13.10 13.64 7.11
C GLU A 62 -12.55 12.33 7.69
N PHE A 63 -11.50 11.78 7.09
CA PHE A 63 -10.90 10.51 7.50
C PHE A 63 -9.69 10.67 8.43
N LYS A 64 -9.28 11.88 8.77
CA LYS A 64 -8.08 12.18 9.55
C LYS A 64 -8.01 11.41 10.88
N ASP A 65 -9.11 11.39 11.62
CA ASP A 65 -9.16 10.73 12.94
C ASP A 65 -9.00 9.22 12.81
N ILE A 66 -9.66 8.59 11.85
CA ILE A 66 -9.55 7.14 11.68
C ILE A 66 -8.19 6.74 11.11
N VAL A 67 -7.60 7.53 10.23
CA VAL A 67 -6.24 7.34 9.71
C VAL A 67 -5.23 7.36 10.86
N SER A 68 -5.35 8.33 11.79
CA SER A 68 -4.50 8.41 12.97
C SER A 68 -4.66 7.17 13.86
N LYS A 69 -5.89 6.75 14.14
CA LYS A 69 -6.17 5.54 14.94
C LYS A 69 -5.59 4.28 14.31
N ILE A 70 -5.77 4.10 12.99
CA ILE A 70 -5.19 2.97 12.25
C ILE A 70 -3.68 2.97 12.37
N LYS A 71 -3.04 4.13 12.20
CA LYS A 71 -1.59 4.27 12.33
C LYS A 71 -1.10 3.92 13.71
N ASP A 72 -1.78 4.37 14.76
CA ASP A 72 -1.45 4.07 16.15
C ASP A 72 -1.57 2.56 16.45
N LYS A 73 -2.62 1.89 15.93
CA LYS A 73 -2.83 0.45 16.11
C LYS A 73 -1.80 -0.40 15.36
N LEU A 74 -1.36 0.03 14.19
CA LEU A 74 -0.33 -0.66 13.40
C LEU A 74 1.09 -0.37 13.88
N GLY A 75 1.30 0.76 14.55
CA GLY A 75 2.56 1.14 15.17
C GLY A 75 3.74 1.10 14.19
N SER A 76 4.75 0.31 14.54
CA SER A 76 5.98 0.21 13.76
C SER A 76 5.89 -0.63 12.48
N GLU A 77 4.75 -1.27 12.20
CA GLU A 77 4.59 -2.11 11.00
C GLU A 77 4.39 -1.31 9.72
N VAL A 78 4.03 -0.04 9.85
CA VAL A 78 3.86 0.89 8.75
C VAL A 78 4.65 2.18 8.99
N LYS A 79 5.12 2.79 7.91
CA LYS A 79 5.73 4.11 7.94
C LYS A 79 4.66 5.20 8.11
N ASP A 80 3.56 5.03 7.38
CA ASP A 80 2.44 5.97 7.38
C ASP A 80 1.14 5.29 6.94
N VAL A 81 0.00 5.94 7.21
CA VAL A 81 -1.32 5.56 6.70
C VAL A 81 -1.91 6.76 5.96
N LYS A 82 -2.43 6.56 4.75
CA LYS A 82 -2.96 7.63 3.90
C LYS A 82 -4.25 7.22 3.22
N ILE A 83 -5.07 8.21 2.90
CA ILE A 83 -6.21 8.03 1.99
C ILE A 83 -5.71 8.05 0.55
N THR A 84 -6.31 7.19 -0.28
CA THR A 84 -5.99 7.15 -1.70
C THR A 84 -7.24 7.08 -2.57
N SER A 85 -7.19 7.74 -3.73
CA SER A 85 -8.18 7.61 -4.80
C SER A 85 -7.75 6.61 -5.89
N ARG A 86 -6.60 5.94 -5.70
CA ARG A 86 -6.04 5.01 -6.70
C ARG A 86 -6.69 3.62 -6.69
N LEU A 87 -7.51 3.34 -5.68
CA LEU A 87 -8.20 2.06 -5.53
C LEU A 87 -9.66 2.18 -5.94
N ASP A 88 -10.18 1.15 -6.60
CA ASP A 88 -11.59 1.03 -6.97
C ASP A 88 -12.28 -0.04 -6.11
N SER A 89 -12.02 -1.32 -6.37
CA SER A 89 -12.65 -2.44 -5.66
C SER A 89 -11.92 -2.86 -4.37
N PHE A 90 -10.64 -2.53 -4.25
CA PHE A 90 -9.85 -2.93 -3.07
C PHE A 90 -9.93 -1.90 -1.94
N ALA A 91 -9.94 -2.40 -0.71
CA ALA A 91 -10.00 -1.57 0.50
C ALA A 91 -8.67 -0.88 0.83
N SER A 92 -7.55 -1.50 0.47
CA SER A 92 -6.21 -1.02 0.80
C SER A 92 -5.15 -1.55 -0.14
N CYS A 93 -4.02 -0.85 -0.19
CA CYS A 93 -2.78 -1.31 -0.81
C CYS A 93 -1.58 -0.81 0.00
N ILE A 94 -0.40 -1.36 -0.26
CA ILE A 94 0.86 -0.84 0.28
C ILE A 94 1.66 -0.15 -0.82
N THR A 95 2.32 0.94 -0.45
CA THR A 95 3.19 1.71 -1.32
C THR A 95 4.48 2.08 -0.58
N LYS A 96 5.44 2.62 -1.32
CA LYS A 96 6.70 3.14 -0.81
C LYS A 96 6.83 4.58 -1.24
N ASP A 97 7.48 5.42 -0.44
CA ASP A 97 7.89 6.72 -0.96
C ASP A 97 9.14 6.59 -1.87
N ALA A 98 9.49 7.68 -2.55
CA ALA A 98 10.59 7.66 -3.51
C ALA A 98 11.94 7.31 -2.87
N GLN A 99 12.18 7.74 -1.64
CA GLN A 99 13.41 7.45 -0.91
C GLN A 99 13.47 5.97 -0.53
N ASP A 100 12.38 5.41 -0.03
CA ASP A 100 12.28 4.00 0.34
C ASP A 100 12.33 3.09 -0.89
N ALA A 101 11.77 3.51 -2.03
CA ALA A 101 11.89 2.79 -3.30
C ALA A 101 13.34 2.74 -3.77
N GLN A 102 14.07 3.86 -3.66
CA GLN A 102 15.50 3.90 -3.99
C GLN A 102 16.32 3.01 -3.05
N MET A 103 16.04 3.03 -1.75
CA MET A 103 16.69 2.12 -0.79
C MET A 103 16.38 0.65 -1.07
N ALA A 104 15.15 0.32 -1.48
CA ALA A 104 14.77 -1.02 -1.88
C ALA A 104 15.57 -1.51 -3.09
N ALA A 105 15.76 -0.66 -4.11
CA ALA A 105 16.59 -0.98 -5.27
C ALA A 105 18.05 -1.25 -4.88
N MET A 106 18.56 -0.57 -3.85
CA MET A 106 19.92 -0.80 -3.34
C MET A 106 20.04 -2.03 -2.42
N ALA A 107 18.94 -2.63 -1.98
CA ALA A 107 18.95 -3.75 -1.06
C ALA A 107 19.74 -4.96 -1.59
N HIS A 108 19.71 -5.20 -2.91
CA HIS A 108 20.50 -6.26 -3.55
C HIS A 108 22.01 -6.01 -3.38
N MET A 109 22.43 -4.76 -3.48
CA MET A 109 23.84 -4.39 -3.30
C MET A 109 24.31 -4.62 -1.85
N PHE A 110 23.49 -4.26 -0.86
CA PHE A 110 23.77 -4.55 0.55
C PHE A 110 23.91 -6.06 0.81
N ARG A 111 23.03 -6.87 0.27
CA ARG A 111 23.10 -8.37 0.40
C ARG A 111 24.34 -8.92 -0.29
N ALA A 112 24.70 -8.42 -1.47
CA ALA A 112 25.91 -8.83 -2.18
C ALA A 112 27.19 -8.50 -1.43
N MET A 113 27.17 -7.43 -0.61
CA MET A 113 28.26 -7.01 0.28
C MET A 113 28.24 -7.74 1.63
N GLY A 114 27.33 -8.69 1.86
CA GLY A 114 27.17 -9.39 3.13
C GLY A 114 26.61 -8.53 4.26
N GLN A 115 25.96 -7.41 3.93
CA GLN A 115 25.31 -6.51 4.88
C GLN A 115 23.80 -6.79 4.92
N GLU A 116 23.18 -6.56 6.06
CA GLU A 116 21.73 -6.59 6.17
C GLU A 116 21.13 -5.41 5.40
N ALA A 117 20.15 -5.70 4.53
CA ALA A 117 19.41 -4.66 3.86
C ALA A 117 18.55 -3.89 4.89
N PRO A 118 18.45 -2.55 4.78
CA PRO A 118 17.61 -1.78 5.70
C PRO A 118 16.14 -2.24 5.60
N GLU A 119 15.49 -2.33 6.75
CA GLU A 119 14.06 -2.64 6.82
C GLU A 119 13.25 -1.44 6.30
N ILE A 120 12.50 -1.66 5.23
CA ILE A 120 11.64 -0.64 4.63
C ILE A 120 10.20 -0.91 5.05
N LYS A 121 9.64 0.05 5.80
CA LYS A 121 8.26 -0.02 6.24
C LYS A 121 7.32 0.55 5.18
N PRO A 122 6.24 -0.17 4.84
CA PRO A 122 5.32 0.32 3.81
C PRO A 122 4.49 1.49 4.30
N ILE A 123 3.96 2.27 3.35
CA ILE A 123 2.85 3.18 3.55
C ILE A 123 1.58 2.39 3.23
N LEU A 124 0.64 2.34 4.18
CA LEU A 124 -0.68 1.77 3.96
C LEU A 124 -1.59 2.84 3.35
N GLU A 125 -2.05 2.62 2.14
CA GLU A 125 -3.07 3.45 1.51
C GLU A 125 -4.44 2.78 1.62
N ILE A 126 -5.45 3.52 2.06
CA ILE A 126 -6.82 3.04 2.26
C ILE A 126 -7.80 3.76 1.35
N ASN A 127 -8.78 3.01 0.85
CA ASN A 127 -9.82 3.51 -0.03
C ASN A 127 -11.01 4.05 0.77
N PRO A 128 -11.26 5.37 0.79
CA PRO A 128 -12.36 5.97 1.56
C PRO A 128 -13.73 5.55 1.06
N ASN A 129 -13.83 5.08 -0.20
CA ASN A 129 -15.09 4.67 -0.80
C ASN A 129 -15.46 3.22 -0.49
N HIS A 130 -14.52 2.41 0.01
CA HIS A 130 -14.76 1.01 0.34
C HIS A 130 -15.62 0.88 1.60
N GLU A 131 -16.61 -0.04 1.58
CA GLU A 131 -17.59 -0.20 2.67
C GLU A 131 -16.95 -0.48 4.04
N ILE A 132 -15.89 -1.29 4.09
CA ILE A 132 -15.22 -1.61 5.34
C ILE A 132 -14.54 -0.37 5.95
N VAL A 133 -13.99 0.52 5.11
CA VAL A 133 -13.35 1.76 5.55
C VAL A 133 -14.38 2.76 6.04
N LYS A 134 -15.53 2.89 5.36
CA LYS A 134 -16.67 3.73 5.80
C LYS A 134 -17.25 3.25 7.14
N LYS A 135 -17.41 1.93 7.31
CA LYS A 135 -17.86 1.36 8.58
C LYS A 135 -16.85 1.62 9.70
N LEU A 136 -15.56 1.56 9.38
CA LEU A 136 -14.50 1.81 10.35
C LEU A 136 -14.48 3.29 10.79
N GLN A 137 -14.67 4.23 9.86
CA GLN A 137 -14.75 5.66 10.13
C GLN A 137 -15.84 5.99 11.16
N SER A 138 -17.01 5.36 11.04
CA SER A 138 -18.14 5.57 11.96
C SER A 138 -18.05 4.76 13.26
N SER A 139 -17.05 3.91 13.41
CA SER A 139 -16.92 3.02 14.57
C SER A 139 -16.26 3.72 15.75
N THR A 140 -16.83 3.48 16.95
CA THR A 140 -16.23 3.86 18.23
C THR A 140 -15.62 2.65 18.97
N ASN A 141 -15.74 1.45 18.39
CA ASN A 141 -15.21 0.22 18.99
C ASN A 141 -13.71 0.08 18.67
N ASP A 142 -12.89 0.32 19.68
CA ASP A 142 -11.42 0.33 19.57
C ASP A 142 -10.84 -1.04 19.19
N GLU A 143 -11.42 -2.13 19.68
CA GLU A 143 -11.02 -3.51 19.32
C GLU A 143 -11.32 -3.81 17.85
N LEU A 144 -12.47 -3.36 17.35
CA LEU A 144 -12.84 -3.51 15.95
C LEU A 144 -11.90 -2.70 15.04
N ILE A 145 -11.57 -1.47 15.46
CA ILE A 145 -10.62 -0.62 14.72
C ILE A 145 -9.27 -1.32 14.61
N GLU A 146 -8.78 -1.89 15.71
CA GLU A 146 -7.52 -2.62 15.72
C GLU A 146 -7.56 -3.85 14.80
N ASP A 147 -8.54 -4.73 14.96
CA ASP A 147 -8.67 -5.96 14.17
C ASP A 147 -8.77 -5.65 12.66
N VAL A 148 -9.57 -4.65 12.27
CA VAL A 148 -9.73 -4.25 10.87
C VAL A 148 -8.46 -3.58 10.33
N SER A 149 -7.78 -2.77 11.11
CA SER A 149 -6.50 -2.14 10.71
C SER A 149 -5.48 -3.20 10.29
N TRP A 150 -5.34 -4.25 11.08
CA TRP A 150 -4.43 -5.35 10.76
C TRP A 150 -4.88 -6.15 9.53
N ILE A 151 -6.19 -6.33 9.32
CA ILE A 151 -6.71 -6.99 8.12
C ILE A 151 -6.39 -6.18 6.88
N LEU A 152 -6.62 -4.86 6.91
CA LEU A 152 -6.29 -3.98 5.79
C LEU A 152 -4.81 -4.09 5.42
N LEU A 153 -3.91 -4.09 6.41
CA LEU A 153 -2.47 -4.27 6.17
C LEU A 153 -2.13 -5.65 5.63
N ASP A 154 -2.70 -6.71 6.22
CA ASP A 154 -2.44 -8.09 5.81
C ASP A 154 -2.92 -8.35 4.36
N LEU A 155 -4.12 -7.87 4.00
CA LEU A 155 -4.65 -7.97 2.64
C LEU A 155 -3.78 -7.21 1.64
N ALA A 156 -3.35 -6.01 1.99
CA ALA A 156 -2.47 -5.21 1.16
C ALA A 156 -1.11 -5.91 0.93
N LYS A 157 -0.49 -6.46 1.98
CA LYS A 157 0.76 -7.23 1.88
C LYS A 157 0.61 -8.46 0.99
N ILE A 158 -0.49 -9.22 1.13
CA ILE A 158 -0.76 -10.40 0.30
C ILE A 158 -0.92 -10.03 -1.17
N SER A 159 -1.65 -8.96 -1.45
CA SER A 159 -1.91 -8.50 -2.82
C SER A 159 -0.62 -8.10 -3.57
N GLU A 160 0.40 -7.68 -2.84
CA GLU A 160 1.72 -7.34 -3.39
C GLU A 160 2.74 -8.48 -3.22
N SER A 161 2.28 -9.69 -2.88
CA SER A 161 3.16 -10.88 -2.66
C SER A 161 4.26 -10.64 -1.63
N VAL A 162 4.04 -9.70 -0.72
CA VAL A 162 4.95 -9.45 0.40
C VAL A 162 4.70 -10.48 1.49
N ASP A 163 5.76 -11.04 2.06
CA ASP A 163 5.64 -12.06 3.09
C ASP A 163 4.95 -11.49 4.33
N VAL A 164 3.89 -12.15 4.76
CA VAL A 164 3.12 -11.73 5.93
C VAL A 164 3.75 -12.35 7.16
N SER A 165 4.43 -11.55 7.93
CA SER A 165 4.99 -11.97 9.21
C SER A 165 3.86 -12.44 10.14
N ASP A 166 4.06 -13.62 10.77
CA ASP A 166 3.17 -14.18 11.79
C ASP A 166 1.80 -14.70 11.31
N LYS A 167 1.84 -15.78 10.52
CA LYS A 167 0.67 -16.53 10.04
C LYS A 167 -0.29 -16.99 11.15
N GLU A 168 0.21 -17.22 12.36
CA GLU A 168 -0.58 -17.64 13.53
C GLU A 168 -1.43 -16.51 14.10
N LYS A 169 -0.87 -15.32 14.26
CA LYS A 169 -1.64 -14.14 14.71
C LYS A 169 -2.72 -13.77 13.71
N LYS A 170 -2.42 -13.87 12.42
CA LYS A 170 -3.38 -13.65 11.34
C LYS A 170 -4.57 -14.60 11.41
N LYS A 171 -4.30 -15.92 11.57
CA LYS A 171 -5.36 -16.93 11.74
C LYS A 171 -6.28 -16.60 12.91
N LYS A 172 -5.71 -16.20 14.05
CA LYS A 172 -6.47 -15.80 15.24
C LYS A 172 -7.35 -14.58 15.00
N ARG A 173 -6.86 -13.55 14.29
CA ARG A 173 -7.63 -12.34 13.95
C ARG A 173 -8.79 -12.65 13.01
N LEU A 174 -8.52 -13.39 11.93
CA LEU A 174 -9.57 -13.80 10.99
C LEU A 174 -10.67 -14.62 11.68
N SER A 175 -10.29 -15.57 12.56
CA SER A 175 -11.29 -16.39 13.29
C SER A 175 -12.12 -15.56 14.29
N LYS A 176 -11.56 -14.54 14.93
CA LYS A 176 -12.32 -13.64 15.82
C LYS A 176 -13.40 -12.84 15.06
N ILE A 177 -13.09 -12.38 13.86
CA ILE A 177 -14.01 -11.56 13.07
C ILE A 177 -15.12 -12.42 12.47
N THR A 178 -14.79 -13.63 11.99
CA THR A 178 -15.78 -14.58 11.49
C THR A 178 -16.74 -15.05 12.59
N ALA A 179 -16.31 -15.02 13.85
CA ALA A 179 -17.17 -15.38 14.98
C ALA A 179 -18.07 -14.22 15.46
N LYS A 180 -17.82 -12.98 15.03
CA LYS A 180 -18.59 -11.77 15.38
C LYS A 180 -19.52 -11.30 14.25
N ALA A 181 -19.44 -11.90 13.06
CA ALA A 181 -20.30 -11.65 11.91
C ALA A 181 -21.53 -12.55 11.93
#